data_6bb829a102dc8d25fb10dc41900f378e
#
_entry.id   6bb829a102dc8d25fb10dc41900f378e
#
_cell.length_a   1.000
_cell.length_b   1.000
_cell.length_c   1.000
_cell.angle_alpha   90.00
_cell.angle_beta   90.00
_cell.angle_gamma   90.00
#
_symmetry.space_group_name_H-M   'P 1'
#
loop_
_entity.id
_entity.type
_entity.pdbx_description
1 polymer ?
#
loop_
_entity_poly.entity_id
_entity_poly.type
_entity_poly.pdbx_seq_one_letter_code
_entity_poly.pdbx_strand_id
1 'polypeptide(L)'
;MSGADLDNKLILGVCLGDCIHVAGLTKFLRIARQFGYQTQFIGAAVPPPVIIEKIKNSPAKIIALSYRLTPKVGLSLIKQFIHSIRHEKVIGRDYYLGCLPELAISTSKLDFFKKIFTGGEPMDEFYTIFQLESLNHTESPYPADLISRIKSKYPYPVIRAHFGLPSLDATFEGITEIAESKVLDIISIAPDQAAQEWFHHPDIIRKKPSGSGGVPIRTTEHLNALYKRSQTGNYPLLRIYSGTQDLIKNAELFHSSLHNAWAAIPIFWYSQLDGRGPLPIKNAIQDHFSAISWYALRNIPIEVNDPHQWGLRHATDQMVVADAYLSARIAKDLGVKWYIEQLMFNTPLGTSFNMDFARVLAMIDIVFPLIDENFTVFKETRTGLAYLATDPTVAKGQIAASTLFQLSVQPDIVHVVSYSEASHAATPNDVINSCKIVNTLIQDGVNNLPNYSFDKAIIKRKNELLEQAQEILEAFEVHGTHMGYENPYLSPECLSSAVRSGLFDAPQLKGFPGAKGEILTEIIDGKCVAVSSNGYEIDEEQRIRDLNIVEQMYSEENFRKQVLLND
;
A
#
# COMPACT_ATOMS: atom_id res chain seq x y z
N MET A 1 27.79 -7.41 3.65
CA MET A 1 28.11 -8.72 3.07
C MET A 1 29.41 -8.59 2.28
N SER A 2 30.41 -9.44 2.54
CA SER A 2 31.65 -9.45 1.76
C SER A 2 31.36 -10.03 0.37
N GLY A 3 32.16 -9.62 -0.66
CA GLY A 3 31.94 -10.09 -2.04
C GLY A 3 31.95 -11.63 -2.22
N ALA A 4 32.53 -12.37 -1.29
CA ALA A 4 32.54 -13.83 -1.29
C ALA A 4 31.20 -14.49 -0.94
N ASP A 5 30.29 -13.80 -0.22
CA ASP A 5 28.94 -14.31 0.09
C ASP A 5 27.96 -14.14 -1.07
N LEU A 6 28.18 -13.17 -1.95
CA LEU A 6 27.37 -12.91 -3.13
C LEU A 6 27.60 -13.94 -4.23
N ASP A 7 28.83 -14.45 -4.40
CA ASP A 7 29.20 -15.45 -5.40
C ASP A 7 28.58 -16.83 -5.11
N ASN A 8 28.24 -17.13 -3.86
CA ASN A 8 27.61 -18.41 -3.47
C ASN A 8 26.12 -18.48 -3.77
N LYS A 9 25.45 -17.35 -4.08
CA LYS A 9 24.00 -17.28 -4.29
C LYS A 9 23.60 -16.98 -5.74
N LEU A 10 24.45 -17.28 -6.72
CA LEU A 10 24.10 -17.13 -8.14
C LEU A 10 23.53 -18.43 -8.72
N ILE A 11 22.40 -18.32 -9.44
CA ILE A 11 21.78 -19.40 -10.21
C ILE A 11 21.81 -19.08 -11.70
N LEU A 12 22.28 -20.00 -12.52
CA LEU A 12 22.16 -19.93 -13.97
C LEU A 12 20.94 -20.74 -14.42
N GLY A 13 20.10 -20.15 -15.26
CA GLY A 13 18.95 -20.81 -15.89
C GLY A 13 19.08 -20.84 -17.40
N VAL A 14 18.75 -21.98 -18.05
CA VAL A 14 18.84 -22.12 -19.51
C VAL A 14 17.84 -23.12 -20.05
N CYS A 15 17.29 -22.87 -21.24
CA CYS A 15 16.55 -23.87 -22.01
C CYS A 15 17.48 -24.57 -23.00
N LEU A 16 17.58 -25.89 -22.87
CA LEU A 16 18.56 -26.73 -23.54
C LEU A 16 18.21 -27.00 -25.01
N GLY A 17 19.20 -26.88 -25.88
CA GLY A 17 19.12 -27.32 -27.30
C GLY A 17 18.18 -26.48 -28.16
N ASP A 18 17.07 -27.00 -28.57
CA ASP A 18 16.03 -26.39 -29.39
C ASP A 18 14.81 -25.93 -28.57
N CYS A 19 14.83 -26.08 -27.23
CA CYS A 19 13.70 -25.76 -26.37
C CYS A 19 13.55 -24.28 -26.12
N ILE A 20 12.39 -23.73 -26.50
CA ILE A 20 12.03 -22.32 -26.29
C ILE A 20 11.03 -22.12 -25.13
N HIS A 21 10.63 -23.17 -24.43
CA HIS A 21 9.63 -23.13 -23.38
C HIS A 21 10.22 -22.67 -22.05
N VAL A 22 10.22 -21.37 -21.83
CA VAL A 22 10.90 -20.71 -20.71
C VAL A 22 10.06 -20.63 -19.42
N ALA A 23 8.73 -20.78 -19.49
CA ALA A 23 7.84 -20.46 -18.37
C ALA A 23 8.18 -21.19 -17.06
N GLY A 24 8.43 -22.50 -17.11
CA GLY A 24 8.78 -23.30 -15.92
C GLY A 24 10.13 -22.88 -15.32
N LEU A 25 11.12 -22.61 -16.17
CA LEU A 25 12.43 -22.15 -15.75
C LEU A 25 12.35 -20.74 -15.15
N THR A 26 11.62 -19.84 -15.79
CA THR A 26 11.42 -18.47 -15.30
C THR A 26 10.73 -18.50 -13.93
N LYS A 27 9.74 -19.38 -13.73
CA LYS A 27 9.11 -19.60 -12.42
C LYS A 27 10.13 -20.01 -11.37
N PHE A 28 11.00 -20.99 -11.67
CA PHE A 28 12.04 -21.45 -10.76
C PHE A 28 13.02 -20.31 -10.38
N LEU A 29 13.52 -19.57 -11.38
CA LEU A 29 14.42 -18.44 -11.14
C LEU A 29 13.74 -17.32 -10.33
N ARG A 30 12.45 -17.07 -10.57
CA ARG A 30 11.66 -16.06 -9.83
C ARG A 30 11.49 -16.45 -8.36
N ILE A 31 11.19 -17.73 -8.10
CA ILE A 31 11.11 -18.26 -6.73
C ILE A 31 12.48 -18.13 -6.04
N ALA A 32 13.57 -18.50 -6.70
CA ALA A 32 14.91 -18.40 -6.15
C ALA A 32 15.26 -16.96 -5.73
N ARG A 33 14.87 -15.95 -6.51
CA ARG A 33 15.04 -14.52 -6.15
C ARG A 33 14.34 -14.15 -4.84
N GLN A 34 13.15 -14.72 -4.59
CA GLN A 34 12.42 -14.49 -3.32
C GLN A 34 13.19 -14.99 -2.09
N PHE A 35 14.13 -15.93 -2.29
CA PHE A 35 15.05 -16.45 -1.26
C PHE A 35 16.44 -15.78 -1.29
N GLY A 36 16.56 -14.63 -1.96
CA GLY A 36 17.79 -13.85 -1.98
C GLY A 36 18.89 -14.37 -2.92
N TYR A 37 18.54 -15.27 -3.87
CA TYR A 37 19.46 -15.69 -4.91
C TYR A 37 19.51 -14.66 -6.03
N GLN A 38 20.70 -14.38 -6.54
CA GLN A 38 20.88 -13.74 -7.84
C GLN A 38 20.61 -14.76 -8.93
N THR A 39 19.95 -14.35 -10.01
CA THR A 39 19.64 -15.29 -11.11
C THR A 39 20.03 -14.69 -12.46
N GLN A 40 20.63 -15.49 -13.29
CA GLN A 40 20.95 -15.13 -14.67
C GLN A 40 20.30 -16.13 -15.63
N PHE A 41 19.47 -15.63 -16.53
CA PHE A 41 18.94 -16.42 -17.63
C PHE A 41 19.90 -16.36 -18.82
N ILE A 42 20.48 -17.50 -19.19
CA ILE A 42 21.45 -17.62 -20.30
C ILE A 42 20.76 -17.45 -21.64
N GLY A 43 19.57 -18.06 -21.80
CA GLY A 43 18.79 -18.00 -23.04
C GLY A 43 17.85 -19.18 -23.23
N ALA A 44 17.01 -19.04 -24.26
CA ALA A 44 16.21 -20.12 -24.82
C ALA A 44 16.94 -20.74 -26.01
N ALA A 45 16.70 -22.03 -26.31
CA ALA A 45 17.27 -22.75 -27.43
C ALA A 45 18.81 -22.68 -27.47
N VAL A 46 19.48 -22.91 -26.33
CA VAL A 46 20.94 -22.78 -26.24
C VAL A 46 21.60 -24.16 -26.42
N PRO A 47 22.56 -24.30 -27.37
CA PRO A 47 23.27 -25.54 -27.58
C PRO A 47 24.15 -25.96 -26.38
N PRO A 48 24.29 -27.26 -26.07
CA PRO A 48 25.08 -27.74 -24.94
C PRO A 48 26.50 -27.16 -24.82
N PRO A 49 27.31 -27.04 -25.89
CA PRO A 49 28.64 -26.44 -25.77
C PRO A 49 28.66 -25.01 -25.27
N VAL A 50 27.70 -24.19 -25.72
CA VAL A 50 27.57 -22.79 -25.28
C VAL A 50 27.17 -22.72 -23.81
N ILE A 51 26.26 -23.61 -23.37
CA ILE A 51 25.86 -23.70 -21.95
C ILE A 51 27.09 -24.03 -21.09
N ILE A 52 27.88 -24.99 -21.48
CA ILE A 52 29.07 -25.46 -20.74
C ILE A 52 30.10 -24.32 -20.61
N GLU A 53 30.35 -23.58 -21.68
CA GLU A 53 31.24 -22.42 -21.67
C GLU A 53 30.76 -21.36 -20.67
N LYS A 54 29.46 -21.05 -20.70
CA LYS A 54 28.86 -20.10 -19.74
C LYS A 54 28.96 -20.58 -18.30
N ILE A 55 28.73 -21.85 -18.04
CA ILE A 55 28.87 -22.46 -16.72
C ILE A 55 30.33 -22.38 -16.24
N LYS A 56 31.30 -22.68 -17.07
CA LYS A 56 32.75 -22.61 -16.71
C LYS A 56 33.17 -21.19 -16.30
N ASN A 57 32.65 -20.21 -17.00
CA ASN A 57 32.98 -18.79 -16.78
C ASN A 57 32.11 -18.10 -15.71
N SER A 58 31.29 -18.86 -14.97
CA SER A 58 30.39 -18.33 -13.95
C SER A 58 30.72 -18.89 -12.57
N PRO A 59 30.60 -18.10 -11.48
CA PRO A 59 30.72 -18.59 -10.11
C PRO A 59 29.46 -19.36 -9.64
N ALA A 60 28.39 -19.44 -10.44
CA ALA A 60 27.13 -20.05 -10.04
C ALA A 60 27.29 -21.50 -9.59
N LYS A 61 26.74 -21.82 -8.42
CA LYS A 61 26.74 -23.19 -7.89
C LYS A 61 25.49 -23.98 -8.28
N ILE A 62 24.41 -23.30 -8.62
CA ILE A 62 23.14 -23.92 -9.03
C ILE A 62 22.91 -23.65 -10.51
N ILE A 63 22.63 -24.72 -11.25
CA ILE A 63 22.33 -24.68 -12.68
C ILE A 63 20.95 -25.29 -12.92
N ALA A 64 20.02 -24.49 -13.42
CA ALA A 64 18.66 -24.91 -13.76
C ALA A 64 18.49 -25.06 -15.27
N LEU A 65 18.22 -26.27 -15.72
CA LEU A 65 17.97 -26.59 -17.11
C LEU A 65 16.46 -26.77 -17.35
N SER A 66 15.99 -26.45 -18.55
CA SER A 66 14.62 -26.73 -18.97
C SER A 66 14.60 -27.38 -20.35
N TYR A 67 13.77 -28.42 -20.51
CA TYR A 67 13.48 -29.01 -21.81
C TYR A 67 12.05 -29.56 -21.84
N ARG A 68 11.21 -29.05 -22.75
CA ARG A 68 9.78 -29.40 -22.82
C ARG A 68 9.29 -29.73 -24.24
N LEU A 69 10.19 -30.27 -25.07
CA LEU A 69 9.86 -30.77 -26.42
C LEU A 69 9.88 -32.29 -26.44
N THR A 70 10.18 -32.88 -27.58
CA THR A 70 10.15 -34.34 -27.82
C THR A 70 11.04 -35.12 -26.84
N PRO A 71 10.51 -36.05 -26.03
CA PRO A 71 11.29 -36.72 -24.96
C PRO A 71 12.53 -37.45 -25.49
N LYS A 72 12.45 -38.09 -26.66
CA LYS A 72 13.58 -38.80 -27.27
C LYS A 72 14.75 -37.89 -27.63
N VAL A 73 14.46 -36.69 -28.18
CA VAL A 73 15.47 -35.69 -28.52
C VAL A 73 16.04 -35.09 -27.22
N GLY A 74 15.17 -34.75 -26.27
CA GLY A 74 15.57 -34.21 -24.96
C GLY A 74 16.51 -35.15 -24.21
N LEU A 75 16.21 -36.45 -24.18
CA LEU A 75 17.09 -37.42 -23.54
C LEU A 75 18.48 -37.49 -24.19
N SER A 76 18.54 -37.39 -25.53
CA SER A 76 19.82 -37.36 -26.27
C SER A 76 20.64 -36.13 -25.93
N LEU A 77 20.01 -34.94 -25.94
CA LEU A 77 20.65 -33.66 -25.58
C LEU A 77 21.12 -33.63 -24.12
N ILE A 78 20.32 -34.15 -23.19
CA ILE A 78 20.69 -34.25 -21.78
C ILE A 78 21.87 -35.20 -21.59
N LYS A 79 21.89 -36.38 -22.24
CA LYS A 79 23.03 -37.28 -22.19
C LYS A 79 24.30 -36.64 -22.74
N GLN A 80 24.20 -35.93 -23.86
CA GLN A 80 25.32 -35.18 -24.43
C GLN A 80 25.83 -34.12 -23.46
N PHE A 81 24.91 -33.33 -22.86
CA PHE A 81 25.26 -32.33 -21.87
C PHE A 81 25.98 -32.94 -20.67
N ILE A 82 25.45 -34.01 -20.08
CA ILE A 82 26.04 -34.70 -18.92
C ILE A 82 27.44 -35.25 -19.29
N HIS A 83 27.59 -35.85 -20.47
CA HIS A 83 28.87 -36.38 -20.96
C HIS A 83 29.92 -35.24 -21.02
N SER A 84 29.54 -34.10 -21.60
CA SER A 84 30.42 -32.95 -21.73
C SER A 84 30.79 -32.33 -20.37
N ILE A 85 29.84 -32.18 -19.44
CA ILE A 85 30.10 -31.70 -18.07
C ILE A 85 31.11 -32.60 -17.35
N ARG A 86 30.98 -33.93 -17.49
CA ARG A 86 31.92 -34.90 -16.89
C ARG A 86 33.29 -34.85 -17.56
N HIS A 87 33.34 -34.77 -18.87
CA HIS A 87 34.58 -34.69 -19.65
C HIS A 87 35.37 -33.42 -19.34
N GLU A 88 34.67 -32.31 -19.25
CA GLU A 88 35.26 -30.97 -18.94
C GLU A 88 35.56 -30.76 -17.45
N LYS A 89 35.27 -31.78 -16.62
CA LYS A 89 35.47 -31.75 -15.15
C LYS A 89 34.82 -30.55 -14.46
N VAL A 90 33.63 -30.17 -14.89
CA VAL A 90 32.85 -29.08 -14.24
C VAL A 90 32.17 -29.65 -12.99
N ILE A 91 32.88 -29.65 -11.87
CA ILE A 91 32.47 -30.25 -10.59
C ILE A 91 31.98 -29.18 -9.60
N GLY A 92 31.34 -29.60 -8.50
CA GLY A 92 30.96 -28.73 -7.39
C GLY A 92 29.75 -27.85 -7.69
N ARG A 93 28.88 -28.28 -8.59
CA ARG A 93 27.65 -27.58 -8.96
C ARG A 93 26.45 -28.50 -8.82
N ASP A 94 25.31 -27.90 -8.47
CA ASP A 94 24.03 -28.60 -8.34
C ASP A 94 23.18 -28.36 -9.57
N TYR A 95 22.72 -29.44 -10.20
CA TYR A 95 21.95 -29.40 -11.42
C TYR A 95 20.49 -29.75 -11.16
N TYR A 96 19.59 -28.92 -11.67
CA TYR A 96 18.14 -29.08 -11.62
C TYR A 96 17.58 -29.14 -13.04
N LEU A 97 16.54 -29.96 -13.26
CA LEU A 97 15.91 -30.09 -14.58
C LEU A 97 14.40 -29.90 -14.49
N GLY A 98 13.86 -29.03 -15.32
CA GLY A 98 12.41 -28.93 -15.59
C GLY A 98 12.08 -29.59 -16.92
N CYS A 99 11.21 -30.63 -16.94
CA CYS A 99 10.86 -31.32 -18.16
C CYS A 99 9.46 -31.96 -18.11
N LEU A 100 9.02 -32.54 -19.22
CA LEU A 100 7.78 -33.32 -19.27
C LEU A 100 7.91 -34.63 -18.47
N PRO A 101 6.80 -35.18 -17.89
CA PRO A 101 6.82 -36.39 -17.08
C PRO A 101 7.48 -37.60 -17.76
N GLU A 102 7.23 -37.79 -19.05
CA GLU A 102 7.84 -38.89 -19.83
C GLU A 102 9.37 -38.80 -19.91
N LEU A 103 9.88 -37.56 -20.04
CA LEU A 103 11.33 -37.34 -20.06
C LEU A 103 11.92 -37.47 -18.65
N ALA A 104 11.20 -37.07 -17.61
CA ALA A 104 11.61 -37.21 -16.22
C ALA A 104 11.88 -38.68 -15.84
N ILE A 105 11.03 -39.64 -16.25
CA ILE A 105 11.21 -41.07 -16.00
C ILE A 105 12.54 -41.58 -16.57
N SER A 106 12.91 -41.08 -17.75
CA SER A 106 14.14 -41.53 -18.43
C SER A 106 15.39 -40.86 -17.87
N THR A 107 15.28 -39.59 -17.47
CA THR A 107 16.40 -38.78 -16.95
C THR A 107 16.70 -39.07 -15.47
N SER A 108 15.70 -39.47 -14.67
CA SER A 108 15.92 -39.91 -13.28
C SER A 108 16.90 -41.07 -13.15
N LYS A 109 16.98 -41.94 -14.18
CA LYS A 109 17.92 -43.07 -14.22
C LYS A 109 19.38 -42.66 -14.46
N LEU A 110 19.65 -41.40 -14.78
CA LEU A 110 21.00 -40.92 -15.10
C LEU A 110 21.80 -40.49 -13.85
N ASP A 111 21.15 -40.41 -12.70
CA ASP A 111 21.71 -40.03 -11.39
C ASP A 111 22.67 -38.80 -11.48
N PHE A 112 22.13 -37.73 -12.06
CA PHE A 112 22.88 -36.49 -12.28
C PHE A 112 22.22 -35.24 -11.69
N PHE A 113 20.89 -35.18 -11.75
CA PHE A 113 20.14 -34.03 -11.28
C PHE A 113 19.77 -34.17 -9.81
N LYS A 114 19.98 -33.14 -9.02
CA LYS A 114 19.50 -33.09 -7.62
C LYS A 114 17.99 -33.25 -7.54
N LYS A 115 17.28 -32.60 -8.47
CA LYS A 115 15.83 -32.74 -8.60
C LYS A 115 15.39 -32.51 -10.03
N ILE A 116 14.34 -33.23 -10.42
CA ILE A 116 13.66 -33.10 -11.70
C ILE A 116 12.22 -32.62 -11.42
N PHE A 117 11.82 -31.52 -12.06
CA PHE A 117 10.50 -30.93 -11.96
C PHE A 117 9.69 -31.25 -13.21
N THR A 118 8.41 -31.62 -13.01
CA THR A 118 7.48 -31.95 -14.09
C THR A 118 6.39 -30.89 -14.31
N GLY A 119 6.30 -29.94 -13.37
CA GLY A 119 5.36 -28.78 -13.42
C GLY A 119 4.13 -28.95 -12.56
N GLY A 120 3.96 -30.10 -11.88
CA GLY A 120 2.87 -30.37 -10.94
C GLY A 120 3.26 -30.29 -9.47
N GLU A 121 4.51 -29.95 -9.18
CA GLU A 121 5.05 -29.93 -7.83
C GLU A 121 4.43 -28.77 -7.02
N PRO A 122 4.05 -29.03 -5.74
CA PRO A 122 3.57 -28.01 -4.83
C PRO A 122 4.68 -26.98 -4.55
N MET A 123 4.29 -25.77 -4.19
CA MET A 123 5.23 -24.66 -3.95
C MET A 123 6.21 -24.97 -2.81
N ASP A 124 5.80 -25.76 -1.82
CA ASP A 124 6.63 -26.13 -0.66
C ASP A 124 7.89 -26.90 -1.06
N GLU A 125 7.84 -27.65 -2.16
CA GLU A 125 9.02 -28.33 -2.67
C GLU A 125 10.10 -27.38 -3.20
N PHE A 126 9.69 -26.26 -3.79
CA PHE A 126 10.63 -25.20 -4.18
C PHE A 126 11.23 -24.49 -2.97
N TYR A 127 10.41 -24.26 -1.95
CA TYR A 127 10.87 -23.64 -0.70
C TYR A 127 11.91 -24.49 0.01
N THR A 128 11.74 -25.81 0.04
CA THR A 128 12.70 -26.74 0.65
C THR A 128 14.09 -26.66 0.01
N ILE A 129 14.18 -26.43 -1.30
CA ILE A 129 15.46 -26.32 -2.02
C ILE A 129 16.24 -25.08 -1.58
N PHE A 130 15.55 -23.95 -1.35
CA PHE A 130 16.17 -22.67 -1.08
C PHE A 130 16.26 -22.33 0.42
N GLN A 131 15.56 -23.05 1.30
CA GLN A 131 15.54 -22.81 2.76
C GLN A 131 16.65 -23.55 3.52
N LEU A 132 17.28 -24.57 2.95
CA LEU A 132 18.22 -25.44 3.67
C LEU A 132 19.50 -24.74 4.19
N GLU A 133 19.78 -23.48 3.82
CA GLU A 133 20.92 -22.70 4.32
C GLU A 133 20.59 -21.68 5.41
N SER A 134 19.30 -21.51 5.82
CA SER A 134 18.89 -20.44 6.72
C SER A 134 18.48 -20.86 8.15
N LEU A 135 18.71 -22.11 8.56
CA LEU A 135 18.17 -22.70 9.79
C LEU A 135 19.01 -22.50 11.07
N ASN A 136 19.85 -21.49 11.17
CA ASN A 136 20.65 -21.24 12.39
C ASN A 136 20.52 -19.82 12.97
N HIS A 137 19.35 -19.17 12.91
CA HIS A 137 19.11 -17.95 13.70
C HIS A 137 17.82 -18.11 14.54
N THR A 138 17.98 -18.00 15.84
CA THR A 138 16.91 -17.99 16.86
C THR A 138 16.10 -16.68 16.87
N GLU A 139 16.46 -15.70 16.03
CA GLU A 139 15.73 -14.44 15.82
C GLU A 139 15.08 -14.44 14.44
N SER A 140 13.88 -13.85 14.36
CA SER A 140 13.17 -13.68 13.08
C SER A 140 14.07 -12.95 12.07
N PRO A 141 14.25 -13.47 10.83
CA PRO A 141 15.04 -12.79 9.80
C PRO A 141 14.34 -11.54 9.25
N TYR A 142 13.13 -11.26 9.72
CA TYR A 142 12.29 -10.14 9.26
C TYR A 142 12.33 -9.00 10.28
N PRO A 143 12.67 -7.76 9.85
CA PRO A 143 12.65 -6.60 10.72
C PRO A 143 11.30 -6.39 11.42
N ALA A 144 11.34 -6.09 12.73
CA ALA A 144 10.16 -5.99 13.58
C ALA A 144 9.48 -4.61 13.57
N ASP A 145 10.02 -3.65 12.83
CA ASP A 145 9.43 -2.32 12.65
C ASP A 145 9.31 -1.95 11.15
N LEU A 146 8.41 -0.99 10.85
CA LEU A 146 8.09 -0.58 9.50
C LEU A 146 9.32 -0.03 8.74
N ILE A 147 10.08 0.87 9.37
CA ILE A 147 11.17 1.58 8.70
C ILE A 147 12.29 0.61 8.30
N SER A 148 12.64 -0.29 9.21
CA SER A 148 13.62 -1.34 8.94
C SER A 148 13.10 -2.32 7.89
N ARG A 149 11.79 -2.64 7.90
CA ARG A 149 11.16 -3.51 6.91
C ARG A 149 11.20 -2.90 5.51
N ILE A 150 10.86 -1.61 5.35
CA ILE A 150 10.98 -0.87 4.08
C ILE A 150 12.43 -0.90 3.58
N LYS A 151 13.38 -0.51 4.43
CA LYS A 151 14.81 -0.49 4.07
C LYS A 151 15.34 -1.86 3.65
N SER A 152 14.92 -2.93 4.31
CA SER A 152 15.39 -4.29 3.99
C SER A 152 14.84 -4.82 2.66
N LYS A 153 13.72 -4.30 2.18
CA LYS A 153 13.08 -4.72 0.92
C LYS A 153 13.46 -3.85 -0.27
N TYR A 154 14.03 -2.67 -0.05
CA TYR A 154 14.42 -1.78 -1.15
C TYR A 154 15.19 -2.52 -2.25
N PRO A 155 14.90 -2.33 -3.56
CA PRO A 155 13.99 -1.33 -4.14
C PRO A 155 12.51 -1.76 -4.21
N TYR A 156 12.12 -2.90 -3.66
CA TYR A 156 10.76 -3.39 -3.68
C TYR A 156 9.95 -2.78 -2.55
N PRO A 157 8.71 -2.33 -2.80
CA PRO A 157 7.85 -1.83 -1.73
C PRO A 157 7.45 -2.95 -0.75
N VAL A 158 7.14 -2.58 0.49
CA VAL A 158 6.42 -3.48 1.39
C VAL A 158 4.94 -3.53 0.98
N ILE A 159 4.29 -4.66 1.24
CA ILE A 159 2.89 -4.90 0.87
C ILE A 159 2.05 -4.96 2.14
N ARG A 160 0.96 -4.22 2.16
CA ARG A 160 -0.07 -4.34 3.19
C ARG A 160 -1.43 -4.68 2.59
N ALA A 161 -2.30 -5.34 3.39
CA ALA A 161 -3.70 -5.51 3.06
C ALA A 161 -4.55 -5.43 4.34
N HIS A 162 -5.82 -5.06 4.19
CA HIS A 162 -6.79 -5.14 5.28
C HIS A 162 -7.29 -6.57 5.46
N PHE A 163 -7.47 -6.98 6.72
CA PHE A 163 -8.12 -8.23 7.05
C PHE A 163 -8.84 -8.14 8.40
N GLY A 164 -10.04 -8.69 8.48
CA GLY A 164 -10.85 -8.82 9.68
C GLY A 164 -12.23 -9.30 9.32
N LEU A 165 -12.63 -10.45 9.90
CA LEU A 165 -13.92 -11.07 9.68
C LEU A 165 -14.87 -10.79 10.85
N PRO A 166 -16.20 -10.90 10.68
CA PRO A 166 -17.19 -10.75 11.76
C PRO A 166 -17.05 -11.77 12.91
N SER A 167 -16.23 -12.80 12.73
CA SER A 167 -15.86 -13.81 13.75
C SER A 167 -14.42 -13.61 14.20
N LEU A 168 -14.21 -13.59 15.53
CA LEU A 168 -12.89 -13.47 16.12
C LEU A 168 -12.01 -14.71 15.80
N ASP A 169 -12.59 -15.92 15.97
CA ASP A 169 -11.87 -17.17 15.70
C ASP A 169 -11.45 -17.30 14.23
N ALA A 170 -12.39 -17.01 13.31
CA ALA A 170 -12.08 -17.00 11.87
C ALA A 170 -11.02 -15.95 11.52
N THR A 171 -10.98 -14.82 12.24
CA THR A 171 -9.92 -13.81 12.05
C THR A 171 -8.58 -14.32 12.55
N PHE A 172 -8.53 -15.00 13.69
CA PHE A 172 -7.30 -15.61 14.23
C PHE A 172 -6.71 -16.65 13.28
N GLU A 173 -7.54 -17.54 12.76
CA GLU A 173 -7.14 -18.55 11.78
C GLU A 173 -6.64 -17.89 10.48
N GLY A 174 -7.39 -16.91 9.98
CA GLY A 174 -7.04 -16.21 8.76
C GLY A 174 -5.75 -15.40 8.85
N ILE A 175 -5.45 -14.77 9.99
CA ILE A 175 -4.16 -14.09 10.20
C ILE A 175 -3.00 -15.09 10.12
N THR A 176 -3.15 -16.27 10.73
CA THR A 176 -2.13 -17.33 10.67
C THR A 176 -1.93 -17.80 9.22
N GLU A 177 -3.02 -18.07 8.48
CA GLU A 177 -2.97 -18.48 7.07
C GLU A 177 -2.28 -17.43 6.18
N ILE A 178 -2.63 -16.15 6.35
CA ILE A 178 -2.03 -15.05 5.62
C ILE A 178 -0.53 -14.94 5.95
N ALA A 179 -0.15 -15.02 7.22
CA ALA A 179 1.24 -14.94 7.65
C ALA A 179 2.08 -16.11 7.08
N GLU A 180 1.56 -17.33 7.13
CA GLU A 180 2.22 -18.52 6.58
C GLU A 180 2.37 -18.48 5.06
N SER A 181 1.46 -17.80 4.36
CA SER A 181 1.54 -17.61 2.92
C SER A 181 2.71 -16.73 2.47
N LYS A 182 3.26 -15.89 3.35
CA LYS A 182 4.41 -14.98 3.13
C LYS A 182 4.21 -13.99 1.97
N VAL A 183 2.96 -13.66 1.63
CA VAL A 183 2.65 -12.81 0.45
C VAL A 183 2.60 -11.32 0.75
N LEU A 184 2.51 -10.93 2.04
CA LEU A 184 2.47 -9.53 2.46
C LEU A 184 3.35 -9.29 3.69
N ASP A 185 3.63 -8.03 3.98
CA ASP A 185 4.50 -7.59 5.07
C ASP A 185 3.72 -7.04 6.25
N ILE A 186 2.53 -6.52 6.00
CA ILE A 186 1.71 -5.86 7.03
C ILE A 186 0.25 -6.28 6.88
N ILE A 187 -0.35 -6.75 7.98
CA ILE A 187 -1.79 -7.00 8.09
C ILE A 187 -2.42 -5.80 8.80
N SER A 188 -3.29 -5.06 8.09
CA SER A 188 -4.10 -4.01 8.69
C SER A 188 -5.37 -4.63 9.26
N ILE A 189 -5.47 -4.66 10.57
CA ILE A 189 -6.65 -5.18 11.26
C ILE A 189 -7.82 -4.21 11.05
N ALA A 190 -8.95 -4.76 10.61
CA ALA A 190 -10.20 -4.03 10.44
C ALA A 190 -11.13 -4.35 11.63
N PRO A 191 -11.11 -3.58 12.73
CA PRO A 191 -12.03 -3.77 13.84
C PRO A 191 -13.46 -3.41 13.44
N ASP A 192 -14.46 -4.01 14.06
CA ASP A 192 -15.84 -3.64 13.86
C ASP A 192 -16.13 -2.22 14.37
N GLN A 193 -17.23 -1.61 13.92
CA GLN A 193 -17.59 -0.24 14.29
C GLN A 193 -17.67 -0.07 15.81
N ALA A 194 -18.23 -1.04 16.54
CA ALA A 194 -18.34 -0.95 17.98
C ALA A 194 -16.98 -0.91 18.67
N ALA A 195 -15.99 -1.65 18.18
CA ALA A 195 -14.61 -1.59 18.71
C ALA A 195 -13.94 -0.25 18.40
N GLN A 196 -14.18 0.35 17.23
CA GLN A 196 -13.62 1.64 16.87
C GLN A 196 -14.16 2.79 17.74
N GLU A 197 -15.44 2.72 18.13
CA GLU A 197 -16.10 3.80 18.86
C GLU A 197 -16.08 3.61 20.39
N TRP A 198 -16.22 2.36 20.87
CA TRP A 198 -16.61 2.10 22.26
C TRP A 198 -15.71 1.10 22.99
N PHE A 199 -14.48 0.87 22.53
CA PHE A 199 -13.59 -0.14 23.11
C PHE A 199 -13.41 0.04 24.64
N HIS A 200 -13.23 1.28 25.10
CA HIS A 200 -13.03 1.59 26.52
C HIS A 200 -14.34 1.78 27.31
N HIS A 201 -15.49 1.50 26.70
CA HIS A 201 -16.82 1.67 27.31
C HIS A 201 -17.60 0.34 27.33
N PRO A 202 -17.24 -0.61 28.23
CA PRO A 202 -17.76 -1.98 28.21
C PRO A 202 -19.29 -2.06 28.34
N ASP A 203 -19.93 -1.13 29.05
CA ASP A 203 -21.39 -1.11 29.22
C ASP A 203 -22.12 -0.65 27.97
N ILE A 204 -21.46 0.14 27.13
CA ILE A 204 -22.00 0.60 25.85
C ILE A 204 -21.77 -0.45 24.77
N ILE A 205 -20.54 -0.93 24.62
CA ILE A 205 -20.13 -1.85 23.55
C ILE A 205 -20.93 -3.17 23.58
N ARG A 206 -21.30 -3.66 24.78
CA ARG A 206 -22.13 -4.88 24.93
C ARG A 206 -23.53 -4.75 24.30
N LYS A 207 -24.03 -3.53 24.12
CA LYS A 207 -25.35 -3.24 23.54
C LYS A 207 -25.29 -2.97 22.03
N LYS A 208 -24.08 -2.94 21.45
CA LYS A 208 -23.88 -2.67 20.02
C LYS A 208 -23.81 -3.97 19.22
N PRO A 209 -24.18 -3.94 17.93
CA PRO A 209 -23.99 -5.09 17.05
C PRO A 209 -22.54 -5.55 17.03
N SER A 210 -22.32 -6.86 16.99
CA SER A 210 -20.97 -7.45 16.94
C SER A 210 -20.63 -7.83 15.50
N GLY A 211 -19.41 -7.55 15.07
CA GLY A 211 -18.90 -7.94 13.75
C GLY A 211 -19.36 -7.04 12.59
N SER A 212 -19.99 -5.90 12.86
CA SER A 212 -20.41 -4.96 11.82
C SER A 212 -19.19 -4.24 11.23
N GLY A 213 -18.85 -4.60 9.97
CA GLY A 213 -17.74 -3.99 9.24
C GLY A 213 -16.34 -4.47 9.62
N GLY A 214 -16.20 -5.51 10.47
CA GLY A 214 -14.88 -6.04 10.83
C GLY A 214 -14.88 -6.97 12.03
N VAL A 215 -13.69 -7.21 12.61
CA VAL A 215 -13.49 -8.14 13.72
C VAL A 215 -13.96 -7.54 15.06
N PRO A 216 -14.74 -8.28 15.85
CA PRO A 216 -15.28 -7.83 17.13
C PRO A 216 -14.24 -7.88 18.27
N ILE A 217 -13.26 -6.98 18.25
CA ILE A 217 -12.25 -6.86 19.30
C ILE A 217 -12.92 -6.23 20.55
N ARG A 218 -12.78 -6.89 21.72
CA ARG A 218 -13.46 -6.47 22.95
C ARG A 218 -12.55 -6.38 24.17
N THR A 219 -11.36 -6.97 24.09
CA THR A 219 -10.42 -7.03 25.22
C THR A 219 -8.97 -6.94 24.76
N THR A 220 -8.07 -6.63 25.68
CA THR A 220 -6.62 -6.65 25.46
C THR A 220 -6.11 -8.04 25.05
N GLU A 221 -6.72 -9.10 25.62
CA GLU A 221 -6.38 -10.48 25.28
C GLU A 221 -6.65 -10.79 23.80
N HIS A 222 -7.72 -10.22 23.20
CA HIS A 222 -7.99 -10.34 21.77
C HIS A 222 -6.86 -9.71 20.95
N LEU A 223 -6.37 -8.53 21.34
CA LEU A 223 -5.25 -7.85 20.65
C LEU A 223 -3.95 -8.65 20.76
N ASN A 224 -3.63 -9.13 21.96
CA ASN A 224 -2.47 -9.99 22.19
C ASN A 224 -2.54 -11.30 21.38
N ALA A 225 -3.75 -11.88 21.25
CA ALA A 225 -3.96 -13.07 20.44
C ALA A 225 -3.75 -12.79 18.94
N LEU A 226 -4.25 -11.66 18.41
CA LEU A 226 -3.99 -11.22 17.02
C LEU A 226 -2.49 -11.11 16.76
N TYR A 227 -1.74 -10.45 17.65
CA TYR A 227 -0.29 -10.35 17.55
C TYR A 227 0.37 -11.73 17.55
N LYS A 228 0.03 -12.59 18.50
CA LYS A 228 0.59 -13.94 18.58
C LYS A 228 0.34 -14.75 17.31
N ARG A 229 -0.83 -14.62 16.69
CA ARG A 229 -1.18 -15.31 15.45
C ARG A 229 -0.40 -14.81 14.23
N SER A 230 0.04 -13.56 14.23
CA SER A 230 0.89 -13.03 13.16
C SER A 230 2.36 -13.48 13.28
N GLN A 231 2.78 -14.05 14.43
CA GLN A 231 4.17 -14.40 14.70
C GLN A 231 4.54 -15.77 14.10
N THR A 232 4.27 -15.93 12.80
CA THR A 232 4.61 -17.11 11.98
C THR A 232 4.90 -16.69 10.55
N GLY A 233 5.35 -17.60 9.72
CA GLY A 233 5.61 -17.38 8.29
C GLY A 233 6.67 -16.32 8.03
N ASN A 234 6.29 -15.13 7.55
CA ASN A 234 7.19 -13.99 7.39
C ASN A 234 7.00 -12.92 8.47
N TYR A 235 6.34 -13.26 9.57
CA TYR A 235 6.15 -12.36 10.71
C TYR A 235 5.59 -11.00 10.29
N PRO A 236 4.41 -10.96 9.65
CA PRO A 236 3.86 -9.70 9.19
C PRO A 236 3.63 -8.75 10.37
N LEU A 237 3.97 -7.48 10.18
CA LEU A 237 3.66 -6.43 11.12
C LEU A 237 2.15 -6.25 11.21
N LEU A 238 1.66 -5.80 12.34
CA LEU A 238 0.26 -5.46 12.51
C LEU A 238 0.06 -3.95 12.52
N ARG A 239 -1.04 -3.51 11.93
CA ARG A 239 -1.56 -2.15 12.00
C ARG A 239 -3.05 -2.21 12.29
N ILE A 240 -3.58 -1.24 13.02
CA ILE A 240 -5.02 -1.15 13.33
C ILE A 240 -5.50 0.28 13.18
N TYR A 241 -6.80 0.48 12.93
CA TYR A 241 -7.43 1.80 12.97
C TYR A 241 -7.38 2.40 14.37
N SER A 242 -7.10 3.71 14.44
CA SER A 242 -6.90 4.42 15.71
C SER A 242 -8.17 4.55 16.57
N GLY A 243 -9.35 4.33 15.97
CA GLY A 243 -10.63 4.57 16.60
C GLY A 243 -11.15 5.99 16.37
N THR A 244 -12.28 6.32 16.99
CA THR A 244 -12.97 7.62 16.81
C THR A 244 -13.07 8.43 18.10
N GLN A 245 -12.68 7.86 19.23
CA GLN A 245 -12.56 8.51 20.54
C GLN A 245 -11.60 7.72 21.45
N ASP A 246 -11.24 8.28 22.60
CA ASP A 246 -10.25 7.72 23.53
C ASP A 246 -8.88 7.42 22.84
N LEU A 247 -8.48 8.25 21.90
CA LEU A 247 -7.36 7.95 20.98
C LEU A 247 -6.03 7.73 21.69
N ILE A 248 -5.76 8.44 22.81
CA ILE A 248 -4.53 8.23 23.60
C ILE A 248 -4.55 6.85 24.28
N LYS A 249 -5.69 6.45 24.86
CA LYS A 249 -5.82 5.12 25.48
C LYS A 249 -5.67 4.02 24.42
N ASN A 250 -6.27 4.23 23.23
CA ASN A 250 -6.09 3.32 22.09
C ASN A 250 -4.62 3.26 21.66
N ALA A 251 -3.92 4.39 21.58
CA ALA A 251 -2.52 4.46 21.21
C ALA A 251 -1.62 3.66 22.16
N GLU A 252 -1.80 3.84 23.47
CA GLU A 252 -1.08 3.09 24.51
C GLU A 252 -1.35 1.58 24.42
N LEU A 253 -2.62 1.22 24.24
CA LEU A 253 -3.04 -0.16 24.13
C LEU A 253 -2.50 -0.83 22.86
N PHE A 254 -2.64 -0.20 21.69
CA PHE A 254 -2.19 -0.77 20.43
C PHE A 254 -0.65 -0.85 20.35
N HIS A 255 0.04 0.13 20.91
CA HIS A 255 1.50 0.08 21.01
C HIS A 255 1.97 -1.10 21.87
N SER A 256 1.37 -1.30 23.04
CA SER A 256 1.78 -2.37 23.99
C SER A 256 1.32 -3.76 23.56
N SER A 257 0.16 -3.90 22.91
CA SER A 257 -0.46 -5.21 22.63
C SER A 257 -0.24 -5.72 21.21
N LEU A 258 -0.21 -4.82 20.21
CA LEU A 258 -0.07 -5.17 18.79
C LEU A 258 1.30 -4.82 18.22
N HIS A 259 2.12 -4.05 18.95
CA HIS A 259 3.32 -3.41 18.39
C HIS A 259 3.00 -2.68 17.07
N ASN A 260 1.94 -1.83 17.10
CA ASN A 260 1.34 -1.19 15.95
C ASN A 260 2.40 -0.55 15.05
N ALA A 261 2.51 -0.98 13.78
CA ALA A 261 3.57 -0.59 12.85
C ALA A 261 3.56 0.90 12.52
N TRP A 262 2.39 1.51 12.48
CA TRP A 262 2.14 2.95 12.40
C TRP A 262 0.70 3.26 12.78
N ALA A 263 0.40 4.53 13.07
CA ALA A 263 -0.96 4.98 13.29
C ALA A 263 -1.49 5.73 12.07
N ALA A 264 -2.75 5.47 11.72
CA ALA A 264 -3.49 6.27 10.75
C ALA A 264 -4.51 7.11 11.50
N ILE A 265 -4.29 8.41 11.50
CA ILE A 265 -5.11 9.39 12.23
C ILE A 265 -5.49 10.49 11.25
N PRO A 266 -6.79 10.70 10.96
CA PRO A 266 -7.24 11.79 10.11
C PRO A 266 -7.18 13.12 10.86
N ILE A 267 -7.30 14.23 10.15
CA ILE A 267 -7.52 15.56 10.74
C ILE A 267 -9.03 15.81 10.90
N PHE A 268 -9.79 15.66 9.83
CA PHE A 268 -11.21 16.03 9.78
C PHE A 268 -12.19 14.88 10.03
N TRP A 269 -11.81 13.67 9.62
CA TRP A 269 -12.69 12.50 9.55
C TRP A 269 -12.79 11.75 10.89
N TYR A 270 -13.65 10.76 10.96
CA TYR A 270 -14.02 10.03 12.18
C TYR A 270 -14.61 10.94 13.25
N SER A 271 -15.42 11.90 12.81
CA SER A 271 -16.12 12.90 13.61
C SER A 271 -17.60 12.97 13.20
N GLN A 272 -18.32 13.99 13.68
CA GLN A 272 -19.66 14.29 13.18
C GLN A 272 -19.67 14.72 11.71
N LEU A 273 -18.54 15.17 11.16
CA LEU A 273 -18.41 15.57 9.75
C LEU A 273 -18.78 14.45 8.77
N ASP A 274 -18.44 13.22 9.10
CA ASP A 274 -18.72 12.05 8.25
C ASP A 274 -19.62 11.01 8.94
N GLY A 275 -20.13 11.32 10.11
CA GLY A 275 -21.02 10.47 10.89
C GLY A 275 -20.37 9.23 11.49
N ARG A 276 -19.04 9.09 11.42
CA ARG A 276 -18.30 7.94 11.94
C ARG A 276 -17.76 8.12 13.35
N GLY A 277 -17.93 9.30 13.94
CA GLY A 277 -17.53 9.58 15.31
C GLY A 277 -18.51 10.52 15.99
N PRO A 278 -18.58 10.49 17.33
CA PRO A 278 -19.55 11.26 18.10
C PRO A 278 -19.16 12.72 18.31
N LEU A 279 -17.88 13.07 18.11
CA LEU A 279 -17.36 14.39 18.43
C LEU A 279 -17.64 15.42 17.32
N PRO A 280 -17.98 16.66 17.68
CA PRO A 280 -17.92 17.79 16.75
C PRO A 280 -16.53 17.90 16.13
N ILE A 281 -16.45 18.33 14.86
CA ILE A 281 -15.20 18.39 14.08
C ILE A 281 -14.05 19.07 14.83
N LYS A 282 -14.27 20.23 15.45
CA LYS A 282 -13.25 20.93 16.23
C LYS A 282 -12.67 20.08 17.36
N ASN A 283 -13.53 19.39 18.11
CA ASN A 283 -13.11 18.56 19.25
C ASN A 283 -12.38 17.30 18.74
N ALA A 284 -12.83 16.72 17.63
CA ALA A 284 -12.15 15.60 17.00
C ALA A 284 -10.74 15.98 16.53
N ILE A 285 -10.57 17.13 15.87
CA ILE A 285 -9.24 17.64 15.46
C ILE A 285 -8.31 17.79 16.68
N GLN A 286 -8.81 18.32 17.81
CA GLN A 286 -8.00 18.44 19.03
C GLN A 286 -7.54 17.09 19.56
N ASP A 287 -8.41 16.08 19.57
CA ASP A 287 -8.07 14.70 19.98
C ASP A 287 -7.08 14.07 19.00
N HIS A 288 -7.27 14.28 17.69
CA HIS A 288 -6.36 13.79 16.65
C HIS A 288 -4.97 14.40 16.81
N PHE A 289 -4.83 15.70 17.04
CA PHE A 289 -3.55 16.36 17.30
C PHE A 289 -2.85 15.78 18.52
N SER A 290 -3.59 15.55 19.59
CA SER A 290 -3.07 14.96 20.81
C SER A 290 -2.54 13.54 20.56
N ALA A 291 -3.27 12.75 19.78
CA ALA A 291 -2.85 11.39 19.41
C ALA A 291 -1.63 11.40 18.47
N ILE A 292 -1.62 12.24 17.44
CA ILE A 292 -0.46 12.39 16.52
C ILE A 292 0.79 12.76 17.33
N SER A 293 0.70 13.74 18.23
CA SER A 293 1.82 14.14 19.08
C SER A 293 2.28 13.01 20.01
N TRP A 294 1.37 12.21 20.55
CA TRP A 294 1.69 11.04 21.37
C TRP A 294 2.56 10.02 20.62
N TYR A 295 2.20 9.71 19.35
CA TYR A 295 2.95 8.80 18.50
C TYR A 295 4.28 9.43 18.04
N ALA A 296 4.29 10.71 17.68
CA ALA A 296 5.49 11.45 17.27
C ALA A 296 6.58 11.42 18.34
N LEU A 297 6.23 11.65 19.62
CA LEU A 297 7.14 11.56 20.77
C LEU A 297 7.79 10.19 20.93
N ARG A 298 7.22 9.14 20.34
CA ARG A 298 7.72 7.75 20.39
C ARG A 298 8.39 7.32 19.08
N ASN A 299 8.55 8.24 18.13
CA ASN A 299 9.07 7.98 16.79
C ASN A 299 8.29 6.87 16.03
N ILE A 300 7.01 6.70 16.32
CA ILE A 300 6.12 5.79 15.60
C ILE A 300 5.62 6.50 14.35
N PRO A 301 5.67 5.87 13.15
CA PRO A 301 5.21 6.49 11.93
C PRO A 301 3.72 6.87 11.97
N ILE A 302 3.37 7.95 11.28
CA ILE A 302 2.00 8.46 11.17
C ILE A 302 1.59 8.52 9.70
N GLU A 303 0.37 8.06 9.42
CA GLU A 303 -0.38 8.27 8.19
C GLU A 303 -1.52 9.25 8.49
N VAL A 304 -1.55 10.39 7.81
CA VAL A 304 -2.74 11.25 7.80
C VAL A 304 -3.47 10.98 6.50
N ASN A 305 -4.65 10.35 6.62
CA ASN A 305 -5.34 9.82 5.46
C ASN A 305 -6.51 10.70 4.96
N ASP A 306 -6.44 11.99 5.23
CA ASP A 306 -7.45 12.96 4.82
C ASP A 306 -7.57 13.15 3.29
N PRO A 307 -6.49 13.28 2.51
CA PRO A 307 -6.61 13.56 1.08
C PRO A 307 -7.48 12.55 0.34
N HIS A 308 -7.32 11.25 0.62
CA HIS A 308 -8.14 10.25 -0.03
C HIS A 308 -9.61 10.26 0.44
N GLN A 309 -9.88 10.69 1.66
CA GLN A 309 -11.26 10.81 2.16
C GLN A 309 -12.02 11.92 1.43
N TRP A 310 -11.34 13.04 1.10
CA TRP A 310 -11.91 14.08 0.24
C TRP A 310 -12.20 13.53 -1.16
N GLY A 311 -11.24 12.85 -1.78
CA GLY A 311 -11.40 12.25 -3.10
C GLY A 311 -12.54 11.22 -3.16
N LEU A 312 -12.69 10.38 -2.13
CA LEU A 312 -13.81 9.43 -2.00
C LEU A 312 -15.18 10.13 -1.93
N ARG A 313 -15.23 11.39 -1.52
CA ARG A 313 -16.47 12.19 -1.41
C ARG A 313 -16.66 13.16 -2.58
N HIS A 314 -15.90 12.94 -3.64
CA HIS A 314 -15.96 13.76 -4.85
C HIS A 314 -15.59 15.23 -4.63
N ALA A 315 -14.71 15.53 -3.66
CA ALA A 315 -14.04 16.83 -3.64
C ALA A 315 -13.23 17.04 -4.91
N THR A 316 -12.98 18.30 -5.27
CA THR A 316 -12.18 18.62 -6.47
C THR A 316 -10.75 18.10 -6.37
N ASP A 317 -10.12 17.80 -7.50
CA ASP A 317 -8.74 17.29 -7.54
C ASP A 317 -7.75 18.24 -6.83
N GLN A 318 -7.89 19.57 -7.01
CA GLN A 318 -7.03 20.56 -6.37
C GLN A 318 -7.22 20.60 -4.84
N MET A 319 -8.42 20.34 -4.33
CA MET A 319 -8.67 20.25 -2.89
C MET A 319 -7.96 19.05 -2.27
N VAL A 320 -7.96 17.90 -2.97
CA VAL A 320 -7.20 16.71 -2.56
C VAL A 320 -5.70 17.01 -2.49
N VAL A 321 -5.18 17.77 -3.45
CA VAL A 321 -3.76 18.20 -3.48
C VAL A 321 -3.45 19.19 -2.36
N ALA A 322 -4.31 20.18 -2.13
CA ALA A 322 -4.15 21.15 -1.03
C ALA A 322 -4.16 20.46 0.33
N ASP A 323 -5.06 19.49 0.52
CA ASP A 323 -5.14 18.73 1.77
C ASP A 323 -3.94 17.78 1.97
N ALA A 324 -3.30 17.29 0.92
CA ALA A 324 -2.04 16.55 1.05
C ALA A 324 -0.95 17.41 1.71
N TYR A 325 -0.80 18.66 1.29
CA TYR A 325 0.11 19.61 1.94
C TYR A 325 -0.31 19.92 3.37
N LEU A 326 -1.59 20.26 3.59
CA LEU A 326 -2.13 20.59 4.89
C LEU A 326 -1.88 19.45 5.89
N SER A 327 -2.22 18.23 5.52
CA SER A 327 -2.02 17.02 6.33
C SER A 327 -0.55 16.78 6.68
N ALA A 328 0.34 16.85 5.71
CA ALA A 328 1.78 16.67 5.90
C ALA A 328 2.39 17.81 6.75
N ARG A 329 1.96 19.05 6.53
CA ARG A 329 2.41 20.22 7.30
C ARG A 329 1.98 20.12 8.76
N ILE A 330 0.74 19.76 9.04
CA ILE A 330 0.24 19.53 10.41
C ILE A 330 1.04 18.42 11.09
N ALA A 331 1.24 17.30 10.42
CA ALA A 331 2.01 16.19 10.96
C ALA A 331 3.45 16.63 11.33
N LYS A 332 4.11 17.36 10.44
CA LYS A 332 5.44 17.93 10.67
C LYS A 332 5.45 18.87 11.87
N ASP A 333 4.52 19.82 11.95
CA ASP A 333 4.43 20.82 13.02
C ASP A 333 4.10 20.17 14.39
N LEU A 334 3.46 18.98 14.39
CA LEU A 334 3.22 18.16 15.57
C LEU A 334 4.40 17.22 15.94
N GLY A 335 5.53 17.32 15.23
CA GLY A 335 6.77 16.62 15.53
C GLY A 335 6.88 15.22 14.94
N VAL A 336 6.06 14.86 13.97
CA VAL A 336 6.17 13.57 13.26
C VAL A 336 7.47 13.51 12.48
N LYS A 337 8.24 12.44 12.69
CA LYS A 337 9.49 12.20 11.96
C LYS A 337 9.29 11.34 10.72
N TRP A 338 8.42 10.34 10.79
CA TRP A 338 8.17 9.35 9.76
C TRP A 338 6.72 9.49 9.30
N TYR A 339 6.51 10.17 8.19
CA TYR A 339 5.19 10.42 7.63
C TYR A 339 4.90 9.46 6.48
N ILE A 340 3.67 8.93 6.45
CA ILE A 340 3.19 8.08 5.36
C ILE A 340 2.14 8.87 4.59
N GLU A 341 2.48 9.25 3.37
CA GLU A 341 1.58 9.91 2.45
C GLU A 341 0.79 8.87 1.67
N GLN A 342 -0.54 8.84 1.87
CA GLN A 342 -1.41 7.91 1.16
C GLN A 342 -1.87 8.48 -0.18
N LEU A 343 -1.46 7.84 -1.26
CA LEU A 343 -1.74 8.19 -2.65
C LEU A 343 -2.78 7.23 -3.23
N MET A 344 -4.04 7.66 -3.33
CA MET A 344 -5.12 6.84 -3.87
C MET A 344 -5.27 7.09 -5.36
N PHE A 345 -5.17 6.00 -6.14
CA PHE A 345 -5.41 5.98 -7.57
C PHE A 345 -6.86 5.56 -7.89
N ASN A 346 -7.33 5.87 -9.09
CA ASN A 346 -8.65 5.52 -9.58
C ASN A 346 -9.79 6.08 -8.70
N THR A 347 -9.64 7.30 -8.22
CA THR A 347 -10.59 7.98 -7.31
C THR A 347 -10.62 9.49 -7.61
N PRO A 348 -11.82 10.11 -7.73
CA PRO A 348 -13.13 9.48 -7.78
C PRO A 348 -13.34 8.64 -9.04
N LEU A 349 -14.41 7.83 -9.06
CA LEU A 349 -14.74 7.00 -10.22
C LEU A 349 -15.01 7.89 -11.45
N GLY A 350 -14.40 7.53 -12.59
CA GLY A 350 -14.53 8.28 -13.85
C GLY A 350 -13.33 9.16 -14.17
N THR A 351 -12.39 9.37 -13.25
CA THR A 351 -11.11 10.02 -13.57
C THR A 351 -10.32 9.22 -14.61
N SER A 352 -9.71 9.94 -15.57
CA SER A 352 -8.86 9.29 -16.56
C SER A 352 -7.47 8.97 -15.99
N PHE A 353 -6.75 8.03 -16.59
CA PHE A 353 -5.40 7.66 -16.17
C PHE A 353 -4.46 8.87 -16.07
N ASN A 354 -4.45 9.72 -17.11
CA ASN A 354 -3.55 10.87 -17.15
C ASN A 354 -3.89 11.92 -16.07
N MET A 355 -5.17 12.16 -15.82
CA MET A 355 -5.62 13.17 -14.84
C MET A 355 -5.41 12.66 -13.41
N ASP A 356 -5.71 11.41 -13.16
CA ASP A 356 -5.46 10.74 -11.87
C ASP A 356 -3.96 10.71 -11.52
N PHE A 357 -3.10 10.39 -12.51
CA PHE A 357 -1.65 10.40 -12.34
C PHE A 357 -1.11 11.82 -12.10
N ALA A 358 -1.63 12.81 -12.82
CA ALA A 358 -1.27 14.22 -12.63
C ALA A 358 -1.59 14.68 -11.20
N ARG A 359 -2.75 14.29 -10.65
CA ARG A 359 -3.14 14.60 -9.28
C ARG A 359 -2.17 13.96 -8.27
N VAL A 360 -1.85 12.68 -8.44
CA VAL A 360 -0.90 12.00 -7.55
C VAL A 360 0.50 12.63 -7.62
N LEU A 361 0.98 13.00 -8.80
CA LEU A 361 2.24 13.72 -8.93
C LEU A 361 2.20 15.11 -8.28
N ALA A 362 1.07 15.83 -8.37
CA ALA A 362 0.89 17.11 -7.72
C ALA A 362 0.91 16.96 -6.18
N MET A 363 0.28 15.91 -5.62
CA MET A 363 0.35 15.61 -4.19
C MET A 363 1.80 15.38 -3.74
N ILE A 364 2.57 14.58 -4.47
CA ILE A 364 3.99 14.32 -4.17
C ILE A 364 4.79 15.64 -4.25
N ASP A 365 4.62 16.43 -5.31
CA ASP A 365 5.41 17.64 -5.54
C ASP A 365 5.09 18.74 -4.50
N ILE A 366 3.85 18.87 -4.04
CA ILE A 366 3.47 19.90 -3.05
C ILE A 366 3.97 19.54 -1.65
N VAL A 367 4.10 18.25 -1.32
CA VAL A 367 4.61 17.76 -0.03
C VAL A 367 6.14 17.73 0.01
N PHE A 368 6.79 17.56 -1.13
CA PHE A 368 8.26 17.42 -1.22
C PHE A 368 9.06 18.52 -0.51
N PRO A 369 8.70 19.82 -0.57
CA PRO A 369 9.42 20.90 0.12
C PRO A 369 9.39 20.80 1.66
N LEU A 370 8.50 20.00 2.24
CA LEU A 370 8.42 19.78 3.68
C LEU A 370 9.48 18.80 4.19
N ILE A 371 10.08 18.00 3.30
CA ILE A 371 11.06 16.96 3.67
C ILE A 371 12.36 17.62 4.13
N ASP A 372 12.86 17.20 5.31
CA ASP A 372 14.13 17.61 5.87
C ASP A 372 14.74 16.49 6.75
N GLU A 373 15.78 16.81 7.54
CA GLU A 373 16.44 15.86 8.43
C GLU A 373 15.53 15.31 9.55
N ASN A 374 14.45 16.02 9.87
CA ASN A 374 13.50 15.69 10.94
C ASN A 374 12.15 15.21 10.42
N PHE A 375 11.90 15.28 9.11
CA PHE A 375 10.64 14.88 8.49
C PHE A 375 10.89 14.09 7.20
N THR A 376 10.64 12.79 7.24
CA THR A 376 10.78 11.87 6.10
C THR A 376 9.40 11.40 5.66
N VAL A 377 9.16 11.44 4.36
CA VAL A 377 7.89 11.01 3.75
C VAL A 377 8.07 9.66 3.04
N PHE A 378 7.21 8.70 3.35
CA PHE A 378 7.06 7.43 2.65
C PHE A 378 5.78 7.45 1.82
N LYS A 379 5.87 7.04 0.57
CA LYS A 379 4.72 6.98 -0.34
C LYS A 379 3.99 5.65 -0.18
N GLU A 380 2.72 5.70 0.24
CA GLU A 380 1.83 4.56 0.21
C GLU A 380 0.82 4.71 -0.93
N THR A 381 0.78 3.76 -1.85
CA THR A 381 -0.19 3.76 -2.95
C THR A 381 -1.29 2.74 -2.74
N ARG A 382 -2.49 3.04 -3.25
CA ARG A 382 -3.63 2.11 -3.25
C ARG A 382 -4.61 2.37 -4.39
N THR A 383 -5.40 1.36 -4.71
CA THR A 383 -6.57 1.47 -5.60
C THR A 383 -7.77 2.04 -4.87
N GLY A 384 -8.55 2.90 -5.53
CA GLY A 384 -9.84 3.38 -5.02
C GLY A 384 -10.88 2.26 -4.94
N LEU A 385 -11.68 2.26 -3.86
CA LEU A 385 -12.64 1.18 -3.59
C LEU A 385 -13.72 1.05 -4.67
N ALA A 386 -14.26 2.17 -5.15
CA ALA A 386 -15.30 2.20 -6.16
C ALA A 386 -14.85 1.74 -7.56
N TYR A 387 -13.55 1.62 -7.78
CA TYR A 387 -13.00 1.19 -9.07
C TYR A 387 -13.20 -0.29 -9.35
N LEU A 388 -13.26 -1.13 -8.31
CA LEU A 388 -13.31 -2.58 -8.46
C LEU A 388 -14.72 -3.05 -8.84
N ALA A 389 -14.79 -3.90 -9.86
CA ALA A 389 -16.01 -4.54 -10.30
C ALA A 389 -16.46 -5.66 -9.34
N THR A 390 -17.75 -5.98 -9.36
CA THR A 390 -18.30 -7.12 -8.62
C THR A 390 -17.91 -8.48 -9.21
N ASP A 391 -17.62 -8.54 -10.52
CA ASP A 391 -17.06 -9.73 -11.17
C ASP A 391 -15.61 -9.94 -10.74
N PRO A 392 -15.26 -11.06 -10.09
CA PRO A 392 -13.91 -11.27 -9.56
C PRO A 392 -12.84 -11.40 -10.65
N THR A 393 -13.19 -11.79 -11.87
CA THR A 393 -12.23 -11.87 -12.99
C THR A 393 -11.87 -10.45 -13.46
N VAL A 394 -12.88 -9.60 -13.61
CA VAL A 394 -12.69 -8.18 -13.97
C VAL A 394 -11.91 -7.47 -12.85
N ALA A 395 -12.31 -7.65 -11.59
CA ALA A 395 -11.65 -7.04 -10.44
C ALA A 395 -10.16 -7.41 -10.33
N LYS A 396 -9.80 -8.67 -10.59
CA LYS A 396 -8.38 -9.12 -10.66
C LYS A 396 -7.60 -8.40 -11.76
N GLY A 397 -8.21 -8.21 -12.94
CA GLY A 397 -7.64 -7.40 -14.01
C GLY A 397 -7.45 -5.94 -13.63
N GLN A 398 -8.43 -5.36 -12.94
CA GLN A 398 -8.38 -3.98 -12.45
C GLN A 398 -7.28 -3.78 -11.39
N ILE A 399 -7.13 -4.71 -10.43
CA ILE A 399 -6.01 -4.67 -9.47
C ILE A 399 -4.68 -4.69 -10.22
N ALA A 400 -4.53 -5.58 -11.21
CA ALA A 400 -3.30 -5.68 -11.97
C ALA A 400 -2.98 -4.37 -12.70
N ALA A 401 -3.95 -3.80 -13.42
CA ALA A 401 -3.77 -2.54 -14.15
C ALA A 401 -3.45 -1.36 -13.20
N SER A 402 -4.20 -1.23 -12.11
CA SER A 402 -3.99 -0.18 -11.11
C SER A 402 -2.61 -0.31 -10.44
N THR A 403 -2.17 -1.53 -10.12
CA THR A 403 -0.85 -1.75 -9.50
C THR A 403 0.29 -1.31 -10.41
N LEU A 404 0.26 -1.66 -11.70
CA LEU A 404 1.28 -1.20 -12.65
C LEU A 404 1.36 0.33 -12.69
N PHE A 405 0.21 0.97 -12.65
CA PHE A 405 0.12 2.42 -12.65
C PHE A 405 0.69 3.02 -11.34
N GLN A 406 0.34 2.46 -10.20
CA GLN A 406 0.87 2.84 -8.89
C GLN A 406 2.39 2.72 -8.79
N LEU A 407 2.99 1.67 -9.38
CA LEU A 407 4.43 1.47 -9.37
C LEU A 407 5.21 2.57 -10.10
N SER A 408 4.57 3.34 -10.98
CA SER A 408 5.20 4.44 -11.72
C SER A 408 5.64 5.61 -10.82
N VAL A 409 5.12 5.73 -9.60
CA VAL A 409 5.57 6.71 -8.59
C VAL A 409 6.59 6.13 -7.61
N GLN A 410 7.04 4.89 -7.82
CA GLN A 410 8.00 4.21 -6.96
C GLN A 410 7.59 4.25 -5.48
N PRO A 411 6.48 3.61 -5.10
CA PRO A 411 5.99 3.61 -3.73
C PRO A 411 6.91 2.84 -2.78
N ASP A 412 6.94 3.24 -1.51
CA ASP A 412 7.57 2.51 -0.42
C ASP A 412 6.65 1.43 0.13
N ILE A 413 5.34 1.67 0.06
CA ILE A 413 4.28 0.80 0.54
C ILE A 413 3.21 0.66 -0.54
N VAL A 414 2.77 -0.57 -0.83
CA VAL A 414 1.60 -0.84 -1.67
C VAL A 414 0.49 -1.41 -0.80
N HIS A 415 -0.59 -0.67 -0.68
CA HIS A 415 -1.82 -1.12 -0.02
C HIS A 415 -2.68 -1.89 -1.02
N VAL A 416 -2.70 -3.19 -0.88
CA VAL A 416 -3.52 -4.09 -1.70
C VAL A 416 -4.95 -4.06 -1.21
N VAL A 417 -5.86 -3.58 -2.06
CA VAL A 417 -7.30 -3.75 -1.89
C VAL A 417 -7.67 -5.12 -2.47
N SER A 418 -8.42 -5.93 -1.72
CA SER A 418 -8.82 -7.25 -2.20
C SER A 418 -9.74 -7.13 -3.42
N TYR A 419 -9.62 -8.03 -4.39
CA TYR A 419 -10.54 -8.10 -5.53
C TYR A 419 -12.00 -8.38 -5.13
N SER A 420 -12.21 -8.87 -3.90
CA SER A 420 -13.55 -9.13 -3.36
C SER A 420 -14.27 -7.88 -2.83
N GLU A 421 -13.61 -6.71 -2.79
CA GLU A 421 -14.10 -5.48 -2.14
C GLU A 421 -15.52 -5.08 -2.54
N ALA A 422 -15.85 -5.20 -3.81
CA ALA A 422 -17.20 -4.85 -4.30
C ALA A 422 -18.23 -5.99 -4.16
N SER A 423 -17.85 -7.16 -3.64
CA SER A 423 -18.72 -8.33 -3.61
C SER A 423 -18.94 -8.92 -2.22
N HIS A 424 -17.89 -9.07 -1.41
CA HIS A 424 -17.98 -9.67 -0.07
C HIS A 424 -16.76 -9.32 0.79
N ALA A 425 -16.89 -9.50 2.11
CA ALA A 425 -15.77 -9.36 3.03
C ALA A 425 -14.64 -10.33 2.66
N ALA A 426 -13.42 -9.80 2.51
CA ALA A 426 -12.29 -10.57 2.03
C ALA A 426 -11.97 -11.76 2.94
N THR A 427 -11.99 -12.97 2.38
CA THR A 427 -11.47 -14.17 3.04
C THR A 427 -9.94 -14.15 3.04
N PRO A 428 -9.26 -14.98 3.87
CA PRO A 428 -7.80 -15.10 3.82
C PRO A 428 -7.29 -15.42 2.42
N ASN A 429 -7.98 -16.30 1.70
CA ASN A 429 -7.61 -16.69 0.34
C ASN A 429 -7.78 -15.53 -0.67
N ASP A 430 -8.77 -14.67 -0.50
CA ASP A 430 -8.95 -13.47 -1.34
C ASP A 430 -7.79 -12.49 -1.15
N VAL A 431 -7.39 -12.24 0.11
CA VAL A 431 -6.23 -11.41 0.44
C VAL A 431 -4.95 -12.01 -0.16
N ILE A 432 -4.72 -13.30 0.07
CA ILE A 432 -3.53 -14.02 -0.45
C ILE A 432 -3.45 -13.94 -1.97
N ASN A 433 -4.56 -14.19 -2.66
CA ASN A 433 -4.59 -14.16 -4.13
C ASN A 433 -4.41 -12.73 -4.68
N SER A 434 -4.99 -11.72 -4.05
CA SER A 434 -4.77 -10.31 -4.41
C SER A 434 -3.30 -9.92 -4.23
N CYS A 435 -2.71 -10.28 -3.10
CA CYS A 435 -1.29 -10.02 -2.86
C CYS A 435 -0.37 -10.79 -3.82
N LYS A 436 -0.72 -12.01 -4.25
CA LYS A 436 0.06 -12.74 -5.27
C LYS A 436 0.05 -12.02 -6.62
N ILE A 437 -1.09 -11.46 -7.04
CA ILE A 437 -1.18 -10.64 -8.26
C ILE A 437 -0.24 -9.45 -8.14
N VAL A 438 -0.35 -8.68 -7.06
CA VAL A 438 0.44 -7.47 -6.82
C VAL A 438 1.94 -7.79 -6.72
N ASN A 439 2.33 -8.82 -5.97
CA ASN A 439 3.73 -9.26 -5.87
C ASN A 439 4.34 -9.58 -7.24
N THR A 440 3.59 -10.25 -8.11
CA THR A 440 4.08 -10.56 -9.46
C THR A 440 4.37 -9.28 -10.24
N LEU A 441 3.48 -8.30 -10.18
CA LEU A 441 3.63 -7.04 -10.90
C LEU A 441 4.76 -6.18 -10.32
N ILE A 442 4.95 -6.19 -9.01
CA ILE A 442 6.09 -5.53 -8.36
C ILE A 442 7.41 -6.13 -8.86
N GLN A 443 7.52 -7.47 -8.91
CA GLN A 443 8.72 -8.13 -9.40
C GLN A 443 9.02 -7.83 -10.87
N ASP A 444 7.98 -7.71 -11.69
CA ASP A 444 8.13 -7.45 -13.12
C ASP A 444 8.34 -5.96 -13.41
N GLY A 445 7.76 -5.06 -12.61
CA GLY A 445 7.61 -3.63 -12.92
C GLY A 445 8.58 -2.68 -12.22
N VAL A 446 9.08 -2.99 -11.03
CA VAL A 446 9.75 -2.00 -10.16
C VAL A 446 10.94 -1.26 -10.81
N ASN A 447 11.62 -1.87 -11.78
CA ASN A 447 12.79 -1.30 -12.45
C ASN A 447 12.59 -1.02 -13.95
N ASN A 448 11.42 -1.31 -14.53
CA ASN A 448 11.25 -1.38 -15.98
C ASN A 448 9.95 -0.73 -16.50
N LEU A 449 9.30 0.12 -15.71
CA LEU A 449 8.09 0.82 -16.17
C LEU A 449 8.41 2.06 -16.97
N PRO A 450 7.56 2.43 -17.96
CA PRO A 450 7.65 3.71 -18.62
C PRO A 450 7.52 4.86 -17.61
N ASN A 451 8.25 5.93 -17.84
CA ASN A 451 8.11 7.13 -17.02
C ASN A 451 7.03 8.04 -17.60
N TYR A 452 5.82 7.93 -17.06
CA TYR A 452 4.67 8.74 -17.50
C TYR A 452 4.77 10.22 -17.10
N SER A 453 5.67 10.60 -16.18
CA SER A 453 5.84 12.01 -15.76
C SER A 453 6.32 12.95 -16.86
N PHE A 454 6.74 12.43 -18.01
CA PHE A 454 7.10 13.22 -19.19
C PHE A 454 5.94 13.45 -20.18
N ASP A 455 4.76 12.88 -19.93
CA ASP A 455 3.59 13.16 -20.78
C ASP A 455 3.14 14.61 -20.61
N LYS A 456 2.91 15.31 -21.76
CA LYS A 456 2.59 16.73 -21.76
C LYS A 456 1.25 17.05 -21.10
N ALA A 457 0.25 16.18 -21.24
CA ALA A 457 -1.06 16.37 -20.63
C ALA A 457 -0.98 16.20 -19.10
N ILE A 458 -0.19 15.22 -18.63
CA ILE A 458 0.08 15.01 -17.22
C ILE A 458 0.81 16.20 -16.61
N ILE A 459 1.89 16.68 -17.25
CA ILE A 459 2.66 17.84 -16.79
C ILE A 459 1.77 19.09 -16.69
N LYS A 460 0.97 19.35 -17.74
CA LYS A 460 0.07 20.50 -17.77
C LYS A 460 -0.92 20.43 -16.60
N ARG A 461 -1.62 19.31 -16.44
CA ARG A 461 -2.62 19.15 -15.36
C ARG A 461 -1.99 19.19 -13.98
N LYS A 462 -0.83 18.58 -13.79
CA LYS A 462 -0.09 18.66 -12.54
C LYS A 462 0.19 20.12 -12.13
N ASN A 463 0.68 20.93 -13.05
CA ASN A 463 0.99 22.33 -12.77
C ASN A 463 -0.28 23.15 -12.47
N GLU A 464 -1.37 22.94 -13.21
CA GLU A 464 -2.68 23.55 -12.90
C GLU A 464 -3.14 23.20 -11.47
N LEU A 465 -2.99 21.95 -11.08
CA LEU A 465 -3.39 21.50 -9.73
C LEU A 465 -2.52 22.11 -8.63
N LEU A 466 -1.21 22.26 -8.86
CA LEU A 466 -0.32 22.92 -7.91
C LEU A 466 -0.69 24.41 -7.72
N GLU A 467 -0.98 25.12 -8.80
CA GLU A 467 -1.42 26.51 -8.76
C GLU A 467 -2.74 26.64 -7.98
N GLN A 468 -3.75 25.84 -8.33
CA GLN A 468 -5.07 25.87 -7.68
C GLN A 468 -5.03 25.41 -6.20
N ALA A 469 -4.19 24.43 -5.88
CA ALA A 469 -3.99 24.00 -4.50
C ALA A 469 -3.33 25.10 -3.66
N GLN A 470 -2.39 25.85 -4.24
CA GLN A 470 -1.76 26.98 -3.59
C GLN A 470 -2.78 28.09 -3.30
N GLU A 471 -3.73 28.37 -4.20
CA GLU A 471 -4.82 29.33 -3.96
C GLU A 471 -5.67 28.93 -2.75
N ILE A 472 -5.99 27.65 -2.58
CA ILE A 472 -6.72 27.13 -1.41
C ILE A 472 -5.93 27.35 -0.12
N LEU A 473 -4.64 27.01 -0.13
CA LEU A 473 -3.77 27.14 1.03
C LEU A 473 -3.57 28.61 1.43
N GLU A 474 -3.38 29.50 0.47
CA GLU A 474 -3.29 30.95 0.71
C GLU A 474 -4.60 31.49 1.30
N ALA A 475 -5.75 31.10 0.75
CA ALA A 475 -7.05 31.47 1.31
C ALA A 475 -7.22 30.94 2.76
N PHE A 476 -6.73 29.73 3.05
CA PHE A 476 -6.72 29.18 4.40
C PHE A 476 -5.84 29.98 5.36
N GLU A 477 -4.64 30.37 4.94
CA GLU A 477 -3.72 31.21 5.75
C GLU A 477 -4.29 32.59 6.01
N VAL A 478 -4.89 33.22 4.98
CA VAL A 478 -5.59 34.49 5.12
C VAL A 478 -6.76 34.39 6.10
N HIS A 479 -7.56 33.30 5.97
CA HIS A 479 -8.65 33.03 6.89
C HIS A 479 -8.15 32.89 8.33
N GLY A 480 -7.07 32.14 8.56
CA GLY A 480 -6.47 31.97 9.88
C GLY A 480 -5.91 33.27 10.47
N THR A 481 -5.29 34.09 9.63
CA THR A 481 -4.78 35.43 10.04
C THR A 481 -5.92 36.33 10.49
N HIS A 482 -7.03 36.36 9.75
CA HIS A 482 -8.22 37.13 10.16
C HIS A 482 -8.86 36.64 11.47
N MET A 483 -8.76 35.31 11.74
CA MET A 483 -9.18 34.73 13.02
C MET A 483 -8.17 35.01 14.17
N GLY A 484 -7.04 35.66 13.89
CA GLY A 484 -6.02 36.00 14.88
C GLY A 484 -5.04 34.87 15.22
N TYR A 485 -4.94 33.85 14.37
CA TYR A 485 -4.00 32.73 14.56
C TYR A 485 -2.67 33.00 13.84
N GLU A 486 -1.56 32.88 14.54
CA GLU A 486 -0.22 32.98 13.99
C GLU A 486 0.11 31.71 13.17
N ASN A 487 -0.30 30.55 13.64
CA ASN A 487 -0.20 29.27 12.91
C ASN A 487 -1.59 28.63 12.77
N PRO A 488 -2.32 28.86 11.67
CA PRO A 488 -3.66 28.33 11.47
C PRO A 488 -3.68 26.80 11.32
N TYR A 489 -2.58 26.17 10.88
CA TYR A 489 -2.46 24.72 10.72
C TYR A 489 -2.57 23.97 12.06
N LEU A 490 -2.19 24.58 13.17
CA LEU A 490 -2.30 24.00 14.50
C LEU A 490 -3.54 24.48 15.29
N SER A 491 -4.47 25.17 14.63
CA SER A 491 -5.72 25.64 15.26
C SER A 491 -6.91 24.78 14.87
N PRO A 492 -7.45 23.94 15.78
CA PRO A 492 -8.68 23.18 15.53
C PRO A 492 -9.89 24.08 15.19
N GLU A 493 -9.94 25.30 15.73
CA GLU A 493 -11.00 26.28 15.41
C GLU A 493 -10.88 26.76 13.97
N CYS A 494 -9.67 27.13 13.53
CA CYS A 494 -9.43 27.61 12.17
C CYS A 494 -9.75 26.50 11.14
N LEU A 495 -9.24 25.28 11.36
CA LEU A 495 -9.49 24.12 10.50
C LEU A 495 -10.99 23.79 10.41
N SER A 496 -11.68 23.72 11.54
CA SER A 496 -13.13 23.48 11.54
C SER A 496 -13.92 24.61 10.89
N SER A 497 -13.47 25.85 11.01
CA SER A 497 -14.07 27.01 10.34
C SER A 497 -13.87 26.96 8.84
N ALA A 498 -12.70 26.53 8.34
CA ALA A 498 -12.43 26.37 6.92
C ALA A 498 -13.37 25.33 6.26
N VAL A 499 -13.73 24.27 6.98
CA VAL A 499 -14.74 23.31 6.51
C VAL A 499 -16.14 23.89 6.53
N ARG A 500 -16.53 24.59 7.62
CA ARG A 500 -17.85 25.24 7.72
C ARG A 500 -18.06 26.32 6.66
N SER A 501 -17.03 27.08 6.32
CA SER A 501 -17.11 28.13 5.30
C SER A 501 -17.18 27.55 3.86
N GLY A 502 -16.84 26.27 3.66
CA GLY A 502 -16.79 25.61 2.36
C GLY A 502 -15.45 25.79 1.64
N LEU A 503 -14.42 26.31 2.30
CA LEU A 503 -13.08 26.35 1.72
C LEU A 503 -12.59 24.92 1.46
N PHE A 504 -12.79 24.02 2.44
CA PHE A 504 -12.72 22.57 2.25
C PHE A 504 -14.14 22.01 2.27
N ASP A 505 -14.59 21.47 1.14
CA ASP A 505 -15.95 20.95 0.98
C ASP A 505 -16.03 19.79 -0.02
N ALA A 506 -17.08 18.98 0.08
CA ALA A 506 -17.36 17.91 -0.86
C ALA A 506 -18.89 17.72 -1.00
N PRO A 507 -19.39 17.35 -2.19
CA PRO A 507 -20.84 17.19 -2.42
C PRO A 507 -21.50 16.17 -1.48
N GLN A 508 -20.78 15.13 -1.09
CA GLN A 508 -21.29 14.08 -0.21
C GLN A 508 -21.34 14.47 1.27
N LEU A 509 -20.89 15.67 1.61
CA LEU A 509 -21.03 16.22 2.97
C LEU A 509 -22.32 17.01 3.18
N LYS A 510 -23.17 17.11 2.17
CA LYS A 510 -24.45 17.82 2.27
C LYS A 510 -25.31 17.29 3.41
N GLY A 511 -25.62 18.18 4.36
CA GLY A 511 -26.46 17.85 5.53
C GLY A 511 -25.71 17.24 6.71
N PHE A 512 -24.40 17.03 6.62
CA PHE A 512 -23.59 16.61 7.77
C PHE A 512 -23.24 17.82 8.68
N PRO A 513 -23.25 17.63 10.02
CA PRO A 513 -22.88 18.69 10.95
C PRO A 513 -21.45 19.17 10.75
N GLY A 514 -21.27 20.48 10.69
CA GLY A 514 -19.94 21.10 10.55
C GLY A 514 -19.43 21.23 9.13
N ALA A 515 -20.10 20.67 8.13
CA ALA A 515 -19.83 20.89 6.72
C ALA A 515 -20.71 21.99 6.13
N LYS A 516 -20.23 22.66 5.08
CA LYS A 516 -21.09 23.47 4.21
C LYS A 516 -21.88 22.57 3.26
N GLY A 517 -21.22 21.63 2.60
CA GLY A 517 -21.83 20.62 1.73
C GLY A 517 -22.57 21.22 0.53
N GLU A 518 -22.12 22.34 0.02
CA GLU A 518 -22.78 23.08 -1.07
C GLU A 518 -22.00 23.04 -2.39
N ILE A 519 -20.75 22.60 -2.38
CA ILE A 519 -19.96 22.47 -3.61
C ILE A 519 -20.62 21.44 -4.54
N LEU A 520 -20.68 21.80 -5.83
CA LEU A 520 -21.07 20.87 -6.89
C LEU A 520 -19.81 20.48 -7.67
N THR A 521 -19.63 19.19 -7.94
CA THR A 521 -18.50 18.68 -8.68
C THR A 521 -18.95 17.71 -9.75
N GLU A 522 -18.23 17.68 -10.88
CA GLU A 522 -18.45 16.73 -11.97
C GLU A 522 -17.11 16.19 -12.49
N ILE A 523 -17.17 15.03 -13.16
CA ILE A 523 -16.03 14.51 -13.90
C ILE A 523 -16.10 15.03 -15.33
N ILE A 524 -15.26 16.00 -15.66
CA ILE A 524 -15.14 16.60 -16.99
C ILE A 524 -13.76 16.27 -17.55
N ASP A 525 -13.70 15.66 -18.73
CA ASP A 525 -12.46 15.23 -19.38
C ASP A 525 -11.55 14.38 -18.47
N GLY A 526 -12.15 13.59 -17.58
CA GLY A 526 -11.45 12.73 -16.64
C GLY A 526 -10.87 13.44 -15.41
N LYS A 527 -11.22 14.71 -15.18
CA LYS A 527 -10.87 15.54 -14.00
C LYS A 527 -12.07 15.68 -13.08
N CYS A 528 -11.88 15.68 -11.77
CA CYS A 528 -12.91 16.10 -10.83
C CYS A 528 -12.80 17.60 -10.58
N VAL A 529 -13.79 18.36 -11.06
CA VAL A 529 -13.78 19.83 -11.05
C VAL A 529 -15.04 20.38 -10.38
N ALA A 530 -14.94 21.61 -9.82
CA ALA A 530 -16.09 22.36 -9.36
C ALA A 530 -16.93 22.85 -10.54
N VAL A 531 -18.25 22.80 -10.39
CA VAL A 531 -19.19 23.31 -11.40
C VAL A 531 -20.23 24.24 -10.80
N SER A 532 -20.71 25.19 -11.63
CA SER A 532 -21.84 26.03 -11.29
C SER A 532 -23.15 25.22 -11.29
N SER A 533 -24.23 25.83 -10.80
CA SER A 533 -25.58 25.25 -10.88
C SER A 533 -26.05 24.94 -12.30
N ASN A 534 -25.44 25.55 -13.31
CA ASN A 534 -25.71 25.32 -14.73
C ASN A 534 -24.75 24.29 -15.35
N GLY A 535 -23.88 23.63 -14.57
CA GLY A 535 -22.96 22.61 -15.04
C GLY A 535 -21.70 23.13 -15.74
N TYR A 536 -21.38 24.41 -15.65
CA TYR A 536 -20.11 24.95 -16.17
C TYR A 536 -19.00 24.86 -15.14
N GLU A 537 -17.81 24.45 -15.58
CA GLU A 537 -16.59 24.43 -14.74
C GLU A 537 -16.33 25.83 -14.14
N ILE A 538 -15.99 25.88 -12.87
CA ILE A 538 -15.62 27.08 -12.12
C ILE A 538 -14.15 26.96 -11.75
N ASP A 539 -13.33 27.98 -12.02
CA ASP A 539 -11.96 28.01 -11.53
C ASP A 539 -11.90 28.24 -10.01
N GLU A 540 -10.78 27.87 -9.41
CA GLU A 540 -10.64 27.85 -7.97
C GLU A 540 -10.65 29.27 -7.38
N GLU A 541 -10.02 30.23 -8.03
CA GLU A 541 -10.02 31.63 -7.63
C GLU A 541 -11.45 32.20 -7.56
N GLN A 542 -12.29 31.91 -8.60
CA GLN A 542 -13.70 32.30 -8.61
C GLN A 542 -14.48 31.62 -7.48
N ARG A 543 -14.25 30.29 -7.27
CA ARG A 543 -14.90 29.55 -6.19
C ARG A 543 -14.61 30.17 -4.83
N ILE A 544 -13.33 30.51 -4.56
CA ILE A 544 -12.91 31.13 -3.29
C ILE A 544 -13.54 32.52 -3.13
N ARG A 545 -13.58 33.33 -4.19
CA ARG A 545 -14.27 34.63 -4.19
C ARG A 545 -15.76 34.50 -3.85
N ASP A 546 -16.44 33.53 -4.45
CA ASP A 546 -17.88 33.33 -4.24
C ASP A 546 -18.21 32.84 -2.82
N LEU A 547 -17.25 32.23 -2.13
CA LEU A 547 -17.41 31.85 -0.73
C LEU A 547 -17.51 33.07 0.23
N ASN A 548 -17.06 34.25 -0.18
CA ASN A 548 -17.07 35.50 0.63
C ASN A 548 -16.54 35.26 2.07
N ILE A 549 -15.50 34.47 2.22
CA ILE A 549 -15.01 33.97 3.52
C ILE A 549 -14.75 35.14 4.47
N VAL A 550 -14.19 36.26 3.97
CA VAL A 550 -13.90 37.45 4.76
C VAL A 550 -15.18 38.19 5.17
N GLU A 551 -16.18 38.31 4.30
CA GLU A 551 -17.44 39.00 4.61
C GLU A 551 -18.32 38.19 5.58
N GLN A 552 -18.36 36.88 5.46
CA GLN A 552 -19.10 36.00 6.39
C GLN A 552 -18.57 36.14 7.82
N MET A 553 -17.27 36.29 7.99
CA MET A 553 -16.66 36.46 9.31
C MET A 553 -17.02 37.79 9.98
N TYR A 554 -17.05 38.86 9.22
CA TYR A 554 -17.51 40.15 9.77
C TYR A 554 -18.96 40.09 10.28
N SER A 555 -19.79 39.29 9.63
CA SER A 555 -21.19 39.09 10.06
C SER A 555 -21.29 38.21 11.32
N GLU A 556 -20.50 37.15 11.43
CA GLU A 556 -20.46 36.29 12.63
C GLU A 556 -19.83 36.98 13.84
N GLU A 557 -18.78 37.75 13.65
CA GLU A 557 -18.13 38.50 14.71
C GLU A 557 -19.07 39.61 15.25
N ASN A 558 -19.79 40.27 14.36
CA ASN A 558 -20.82 41.25 14.74
C ASN A 558 -22.00 40.59 15.46
N PHE A 559 -22.41 39.38 15.04
CA PHE A 559 -23.44 38.59 15.72
C PHE A 559 -22.98 38.15 17.13
N ARG A 560 -21.74 37.64 17.29
CA ARG A 560 -21.18 37.29 18.62
C ARG A 560 -21.06 38.51 19.54
N LYS A 561 -20.65 39.68 19.00
CA LYS A 561 -20.59 40.93 19.78
C LYS A 561 -21.98 41.39 20.19
N GLN A 562 -23.01 41.19 19.36
CA GLN A 562 -24.39 41.53 19.73
C GLN A 562 -24.99 40.58 20.77
N VAL A 563 -24.65 39.29 20.73
CA VAL A 563 -25.09 38.30 21.73
C VAL A 563 -24.43 38.57 23.09
N LEU A 564 -23.12 38.89 23.10
CA LEU A 564 -22.38 39.23 24.33
C LEU A 564 -22.73 40.59 24.94
N LEU A 565 -23.41 41.45 24.19
CA LEU A 565 -23.90 42.75 24.71
C LEU A 565 -25.35 42.68 25.23
N ASN A 566 -26.03 41.54 24.99
CA ASN A 566 -27.41 41.31 25.44
C ASN A 566 -27.54 40.31 26.61
N ASP A 567 -26.42 39.72 27.04
CA ASP A 567 -26.26 39.00 28.32
C ASP A 567 -25.58 39.92 29.37
#